data_bc76fed1a963f19e1ecaee81dc5561d6
#
_entry.id   bc76fed1a963f19e1ecaee81dc5561d6
#
_cell.length_a   1.000
_cell.length_b   1.000
_cell.length_c   1.000
_cell.angle_alpha   90.00
_cell.angle_beta   90.00
_cell.angle_gamma   90.00
#
_symmetry.space_group_name_H-M   'P 1'
#
loop_
_entity.id
_entity.type
_entity.pdbx_description
1 polymer ?
#
loop_
_entity_poly.entity_id
_entity_poly.type
_entity_poly.pdbx_seq_one_letter_code
_entity_poly.pdbx_strand_id
1 'polypeptide(L)' 'MTKKELEAKLAELKSDYIRIQDDMDKLEFVGGRVSSAEGQLVRLEEEIAALNEKIEQYD' A
#
# COMPACT_ATOMS: atom_id res chain seq x y z
N MET A 1 -11.00 16.17 2.91
CA MET A 1 -10.36 15.41 4.00
C MET A 1 -9.35 16.28 4.71
N THR A 2 -9.27 16.12 6.02
CA THR A 2 -8.24 16.83 6.78
C THR A 2 -6.90 16.13 6.63
N LYS A 3 -5.83 16.83 6.97
CA LYS A 3 -4.49 16.25 6.94
C LYS A 3 -4.41 15.01 7.82
N LYS A 4 -5.05 15.07 8.98
CA LYS A 4 -5.07 13.96 9.92
C LYS A 4 -5.73 12.72 9.33
N GLU A 5 -6.81 12.93 8.59
CA GLU A 5 -7.51 11.83 7.92
C GLU A 5 -6.65 11.23 6.81
N LEU A 6 -5.95 12.07 6.08
CA LEU A 6 -5.06 11.60 5.04
C LEU A 6 -3.91 10.78 5.62
N GLU A 7 -3.37 11.23 6.74
CA GLU A 7 -2.30 10.50 7.41
C GLU A 7 -2.77 9.15 7.93
N ALA A 8 -3.99 9.11 8.45
CA ALA A 8 -4.58 7.84 8.92
C ALA A 8 -4.78 6.88 7.77
N LYS A 9 -5.28 7.39 6.65
CA LYS A 9 -5.46 6.58 5.45
C LYS A 9 -4.13 6.05 4.94
N LEU A 10 -3.11 6.90 4.95
CA LEU A 10 -1.77 6.51 4.52
C LEU A 10 -1.24 5.37 5.39
N ALA A 11 -1.43 5.45 6.69
CA ALA A 11 -0.98 4.41 7.60
C ALA A 11 -1.69 3.08 7.32
N GLU A 12 -2.98 3.13 7.00
CA GLU A 12 -3.72 1.93 6.63
C GLU A 12 -3.16 1.29 5.36
N LEU A 13 -2.89 2.11 4.35
CA LEU A 13 -2.37 1.60 3.09
C LEU A 13 -0.98 0.99 3.27
N LYS A 14 -0.15 1.60 4.08
CA LYS A 14 1.17 1.06 4.36
C LYS A 14 1.08 -0.27 5.09
N SER A 15 0.15 -0.39 6.00
CA SER A 15 -0.08 -1.63 6.74
C SER A 15 -0.53 -2.74 5.79
N ASP A 16 -1.44 -2.43 4.89
CA ASP A 16 -1.91 -3.38 3.89
C ASP A 16 -0.77 -3.80 2.97
N TYR A 17 0.08 -2.86 2.59
CA TYR A 17 1.23 -3.13 1.74
C TYR A 17 2.15 -4.17 2.38
N ILE A 18 2.47 -3.96 3.65
CA ILE A 18 3.35 -4.87 4.38
C ILE A 18 2.72 -6.25 4.48
N ARG A 19 1.42 -6.31 4.75
CA ARG A 19 0.71 -7.58 4.86
C ARG A 19 0.75 -8.35 3.55
N ILE A 20 0.52 -7.66 2.44
CA ILE A 20 0.53 -8.31 1.13
C ILE A 20 1.94 -8.78 0.78
N GLN A 21 2.96 -8.02 1.16
CA GLN A 21 4.33 -8.45 0.95
C GLN A 21 4.64 -9.75 1.70
N ASP A 22 4.19 -9.84 2.94
CA ASP A 22 4.36 -11.05 3.73
C ASP A 22 3.66 -12.23 3.09
N ASP A 23 2.43 -12.01 2.63
CA ASP A 23 1.68 -13.07 1.96
C ASP A 23 2.36 -13.49 0.67
N MET A 24 2.93 -12.53 -0.05
CA MET A 24 3.62 -12.80 -1.28
C MET A 24 4.85 -13.68 -1.07
N ASP A 25 5.59 -13.42 -0.01
CA ASP A 25 6.75 -14.24 0.34
C ASP A 25 6.35 -15.70 0.58
N LYS A 26 5.25 -15.90 1.27
CA LYS A 26 4.74 -17.24 1.54
C LYS A 26 4.24 -17.93 0.28
N LEU A 27 3.54 -17.19 -0.56
CA LEU A 27 3.02 -17.73 -1.81
C LEU A 27 4.12 -18.09 -2.79
N GLU A 28 5.16 -17.27 -2.82
CA GLU A 28 6.30 -17.54 -3.68
C GLU A 28 6.95 -18.88 -3.34
N PHE A 29 7.02 -19.17 -2.05
CA PHE A 29 7.58 -20.43 -1.60
C PHE A 29 6.76 -21.63 -2.07
N VAL A 30 5.45 -21.47 -2.13
CA VAL A 30 4.54 -22.53 -2.52
C VAL A 30 4.32 -22.59 -4.03
N GLY A 31 4.87 -21.65 -4.75
CA GLY A 31 4.64 -21.54 -6.20
C GLY A 31 3.26 -21.03 -6.53
N GLY A 32 2.68 -20.25 -5.62
CA GLY A 32 1.34 -19.74 -5.80
C GLY A 32 1.27 -18.55 -6.75
N ARG A 33 0.09 -17.99 -6.85
CA ARG A 33 -0.17 -16.90 -7.78
C ARG A 33 0.31 -15.57 -7.22
N VAL A 34 1.50 -15.20 -7.60
CA VAL A 34 2.12 -13.96 -7.14
C VAL A 34 1.66 -12.76 -7.94
N SER A 35 1.29 -12.97 -9.20
CA SER A 35 0.93 -11.86 -10.10
C SER A 35 -0.21 -10.99 -9.56
N SER A 36 -1.21 -11.61 -8.93
CA SER A 36 -2.33 -10.87 -8.37
C SER A 36 -1.88 -9.97 -7.21
N ALA A 37 -1.03 -10.50 -6.34
CA ALA A 37 -0.51 -9.74 -5.22
C ALA A 37 0.41 -8.61 -5.70
N GLU A 38 1.20 -8.87 -6.73
CA GLU A 38 2.04 -7.82 -7.32
C GLU A 38 1.22 -6.67 -7.84
N GLY A 39 0.10 -6.97 -8.51
CA GLY A 39 -0.81 -5.94 -8.99
C GLY A 39 -1.37 -5.10 -7.87
N GLN A 40 -1.71 -5.74 -6.75
CA GLN A 40 -2.21 -5.03 -5.59
C GLN A 40 -1.14 -4.14 -4.97
N LEU A 41 0.09 -4.62 -4.92
CA LEU A 41 1.20 -3.83 -4.38
C LEU A 41 1.45 -2.58 -5.22
N VAL A 42 1.42 -2.72 -6.54
CA VAL A 42 1.61 -1.58 -7.43
C VAL A 42 0.52 -0.53 -7.20
N ARG A 43 -0.73 -0.98 -7.08
CA ARG A 43 -1.84 -0.08 -6.83
C ARG A 43 -1.68 0.64 -5.49
N LEU A 44 -1.29 -0.09 -4.46
CA LEU A 44 -1.06 0.51 -3.15
C LEU A 44 0.07 1.53 -3.19
N GLU A 45 1.13 1.22 -3.91
CA GLU A 45 2.24 2.17 -4.07
C GLU A 45 1.77 3.46 -4.72
N GLU A 46 0.93 3.36 -5.73
CA GLU A 46 0.38 4.54 -6.40
C GLU A 46 -0.51 5.35 -5.46
N GLU A 47 -1.34 4.67 -4.69
CA GLU A 47 -2.21 5.34 -3.73
C GLU A 47 -1.42 6.00 -2.61
N ILE A 48 -0.40 5.32 -2.12
CA ILE A 48 0.48 5.87 -1.09
C ILE A 48 1.18 7.13 -1.60
N ALA A 49 1.69 7.07 -2.81
CA ALA A 49 2.36 8.22 -3.41
C ALA A 49 1.40 9.40 -3.58
N ALA A 50 0.18 9.13 -4.02
CA ALA A 50 -0.83 10.17 -4.19
C ALA A 50 -1.20 10.81 -2.86
N LEU A 51 -1.33 10.01 -1.81
CA LEU A 51 -1.63 10.54 -0.48
C LEU A 51 -0.49 11.37 0.08
N ASN A 52 0.74 10.91 -0.10
CA ASN A 52 1.90 11.67 0.32
C ASN A 52 1.93 13.04 -0.34
N GLU A 53 1.63 13.09 -1.62
CA GLU A 53 1.58 14.33 -2.36
C GLU A 53 0.51 15.28 -1.82
N LYS A 54 -0.67 14.74 -1.52
CA LYS A 54 -1.74 15.54 -0.94
C LYS A 54 -1.37 16.07 0.43
N ILE A 55 -0.72 15.26 1.25
CA ILE A 55 -0.31 15.66 2.58
C ILE A 55 0.71 16.81 2.49
N GLU A 56 1.61 16.74 1.55
CA GLU A 56 2.60 17.80 1.34
C GLU A 56 1.93 19.13 1.00
N GLN A 57 0.81 19.09 0.30
CA GLN A 57 0.09 20.30 -0.09
C GLN A 57 -0.63 20.97 1.07
N TYR A 58 -0.70 20.33 2.21
CA TYR A 58 -1.39 20.88 3.36
C TYR A 58 -0.54 21.85 4.18
N ASP A 59 0.67 22.04 3.83
CA ASP A 59 1.51 23.05 4.48
C ASP A 59 1.03 24.49 4.21
#